data_532324db99c6d0fd7e4197f9e955f1cc
#
_entry.id   532324db99c6d0fd7e4197f9e955f1cc
#
_cell.length_a   1.000
_cell.length_b   1.000
_cell.length_c   1.000
_cell.angle_alpha   90.00
_cell.angle_beta   90.00
_cell.angle_gamma   90.00
#
_symmetry.space_group_name_H-M   'P 1'
#
loop_
_entity.id
_entity.type
_entity.pdbx_description
1 polymer ?
#
loop_
_entity_poly.entity_id
_entity_poly.type
_entity_poly.pdbx_seq_one_letter_code
_entity_poly.pdbx_strand_id
1 'polypeptide(L)'
;MPCKDDSSGAEITRSSGRNAAIATIDVFSRFWGITYLNNIMDSLSNRVTSVTPSLTLSVTNQAKALRAAGEEIYGLAGGEPDCDTPDFIKQAAYTALAEGKTKYTPAAGIPELREALSTKLKTQNNVDYDPSQICVTSGAKQACFNAILAVVEEGDEVIIPSPYWVSYPEMVKLAGGVPVMVETKESNKWKITAEEFEEAMSPRTKMIVLNTPGNPTGSVYSREEIEGIVEVASYEDIIILADEIYEHLVYGEEKHVSVASVNEDAYNLTITVNGFSKSHSMTGWRVGYTAAPEAIAKALSTIQGHTSSNATSFAQYGALAALTDEASAPFIDNLRGEYDVRRQFMLARLKAIPNVSVVEPKGAFYFFVNCVGLGLKSVNLCDKLLTRYKVAAVPGVAFGHDMGVRISYCTTLDVLNEGIGRFEEFCRSH
;
A
#
# COMPACT_ATOMS: atom_id res chain seq x y z
N MET A 1 -56.56 -32.70 36.27
CA MET A 1 -56.23 -32.60 37.73
C MET A 1 -55.00 -31.71 37.81
N PRO A 2 -55.01 -30.69 38.64
CA PRO A 2 -54.21 -29.47 38.47
C PRO A 2 -52.88 -29.53 39.21
N CYS A 3 -51.86 -28.95 38.62
CA CYS A 3 -50.62 -28.58 39.31
C CYS A 3 -50.82 -27.21 40.00
N LYS A 4 -50.32 -27.14 41.19
CA LYS A 4 -50.38 -25.95 42.05
C LYS A 4 -49.25 -25.00 41.71
N ASP A 5 -49.65 -23.72 41.65
CA ASP A 5 -48.74 -22.55 41.73
C ASP A 5 -48.06 -22.52 43.11
N ASP A 6 -46.79 -22.17 43.11
CA ASP A 6 -46.16 -21.60 44.27
C ASP A 6 -45.27 -20.44 43.84
N SER A 7 -45.79 -19.21 44.10
CA SER A 7 -45.13 -17.93 43.95
C SER A 7 -44.38 -17.60 45.23
N SER A 8 -43.06 -17.51 45.17
CA SER A 8 -42.31 -16.76 46.17
C SER A 8 -41.32 -15.84 45.47
N GLY A 9 -41.60 -14.55 45.59
CA GLY A 9 -40.75 -13.49 45.05
C GLY A 9 -39.41 -13.43 45.76
N ALA A 10 -38.38 -13.25 44.96
CA ALA A 10 -37.09 -12.84 45.44
C ALA A 10 -36.71 -11.52 44.70
N GLU A 11 -36.65 -10.47 45.46
CA GLU A 11 -36.08 -9.17 45.07
C GLU A 11 -34.64 -9.34 44.62
N ILE A 12 -34.34 -9.04 43.36
CA ILE A 12 -32.97 -8.99 42.86
C ILE A 12 -32.47 -7.55 43.06
N THR A 13 -31.73 -7.36 44.14
CA THR A 13 -30.91 -6.15 44.34
C THR A 13 -29.80 -6.12 43.28
N ARG A 14 -29.84 -5.10 42.44
CA ARG A 14 -28.76 -4.77 41.51
C ARG A 14 -27.58 -4.22 42.33
N SER A 15 -26.54 -5.02 42.52
CA SER A 15 -25.23 -4.55 42.94
C SER A 15 -24.12 -5.25 42.19
N SER A 16 -23.32 -4.43 41.48
CA SER A 16 -21.92 -4.65 41.09
C SER A 16 -21.55 -5.88 40.25
N GLY A 17 -22.08 -5.96 39.03
CA GLY A 17 -21.66 -6.97 38.04
C GLY A 17 -20.27 -6.72 37.39
N ARG A 18 -19.54 -5.67 37.73
CA ARG A 18 -18.24 -5.40 37.12
C ARG A 18 -17.06 -6.04 37.84
N ASN A 19 -17.14 -6.27 39.13
CA ASN A 19 -16.02 -6.84 39.89
C ASN A 19 -15.97 -8.37 39.89
N ALA A 20 -17.08 -9.04 39.62
CA ALA A 20 -17.14 -10.50 39.56
C ALA A 20 -16.55 -11.04 38.24
N ALA A 21 -16.76 -10.37 37.11
CA ALA A 21 -16.19 -10.76 35.81
C ALA A 21 -14.68 -10.57 35.78
N ILE A 22 -14.14 -9.52 36.40
CA ILE A 22 -12.69 -9.26 36.49
C ILE A 22 -12.03 -10.28 37.42
N ALA A 23 -12.68 -10.64 38.55
CA ALA A 23 -12.15 -11.63 39.50
C ALA A 23 -12.14 -13.06 38.91
N THR A 24 -13.11 -13.41 38.06
CA THR A 24 -13.16 -14.74 37.42
C THR A 24 -12.12 -14.87 36.29
N ILE A 25 -11.82 -13.80 35.59
CA ILE A 25 -10.74 -13.76 34.60
C ILE A 25 -9.37 -13.85 35.28
N ASP A 26 -9.20 -13.24 36.46
CA ASP A 26 -7.92 -13.22 37.18
C ASP A 26 -7.60 -14.57 37.84
N VAL A 27 -8.61 -15.37 38.23
CA VAL A 27 -8.40 -16.71 38.79
C VAL A 27 -8.13 -17.78 37.72
N PHE A 28 -8.72 -17.63 36.50
CA PHE A 28 -8.42 -18.53 35.39
C PHE A 28 -7.07 -18.18 34.71
N SER A 29 -6.68 -16.90 34.73
CA SER A 29 -5.38 -16.46 34.18
C SER A 29 -4.19 -16.93 35.03
N ARG A 30 -4.36 -17.09 36.36
CA ARG A 30 -3.26 -17.47 37.26
C ARG A 30 -2.90 -18.96 37.23
N PHE A 31 -3.79 -19.85 36.77
CA PHE A 31 -3.50 -21.30 36.78
C PHE A 31 -3.45 -21.95 35.39
N TRP A 32 -4.07 -21.37 34.35
CA TRP A 32 -4.07 -21.95 33.01
C TRP A 32 -3.77 -20.92 31.88
N GLY A 33 -4.04 -19.64 32.12
CA GLY A 33 -4.02 -18.64 31.06
C GLY A 33 -2.60 -18.26 30.59
N ILE A 34 -1.67 -18.06 31.51
CA ILE A 34 -0.32 -17.60 31.14
C ILE A 34 0.46 -18.73 30.47
N THR A 35 0.35 -19.95 30.97
CA THR A 35 1.03 -21.12 30.39
C THR A 35 0.43 -21.51 29.06
N TYR A 36 -0.90 -21.40 28.88
CA TYR A 36 -1.58 -21.73 27.63
C TYR A 36 -1.34 -20.67 26.54
N LEU A 37 -1.35 -19.41 26.89
CA LEU A 37 -1.01 -18.30 25.97
C LEU A 37 0.47 -18.35 25.55
N ASN A 38 1.39 -18.63 26.46
CA ASN A 38 2.80 -18.83 26.15
C ASN A 38 2.98 -20.04 25.22
N ASN A 39 2.33 -21.16 25.49
CA ASN A 39 2.38 -22.35 24.61
C ASN A 39 1.80 -22.08 23.21
N ILE A 40 0.76 -21.24 23.08
CA ILE A 40 0.20 -20.87 21.78
C ILE A 40 1.17 -19.93 21.04
N MET A 41 1.79 -18.98 21.70
CA MET A 41 2.79 -18.09 21.10
C MET A 41 4.02 -18.88 20.61
N ASP A 42 4.46 -19.90 21.37
CA ASP A 42 5.55 -20.79 20.98
C ASP A 42 5.18 -21.72 19.81
N SER A 43 3.89 -21.89 19.50
CA SER A 43 3.42 -22.69 18.36
C SER A 43 3.34 -21.90 17.05
N LEU A 44 3.47 -20.57 17.08
CA LEU A 44 3.47 -19.73 15.88
C LEU A 44 4.77 -19.88 15.11
N SER A 45 4.69 -19.82 13.79
CA SER A 45 5.90 -19.84 12.96
C SER A 45 6.72 -18.58 13.16
N ASN A 46 8.05 -18.71 13.09
CA ASN A 46 8.97 -17.57 13.16
C ASN A 46 8.66 -16.48 12.11
N ARG A 47 8.12 -16.88 10.96
CA ARG A 47 7.70 -15.93 9.91
C ARG A 47 6.64 -14.94 10.40
N VAL A 48 5.64 -15.41 11.16
CA VAL A 48 4.57 -14.55 11.68
C VAL A 48 5.07 -13.68 12.83
N THR A 49 5.91 -14.23 13.71
CA THR A 49 6.46 -13.47 14.86
C THR A 49 7.50 -12.43 14.46
N SER A 50 8.13 -12.56 13.28
CA SER A 50 9.07 -11.57 12.74
C SER A 50 8.39 -10.37 12.06
N VAL A 51 7.08 -10.42 11.81
CA VAL A 51 6.32 -9.40 11.07
C VAL A 51 5.66 -8.40 12.00
N THR A 52 5.82 -7.13 11.69
CA THR A 52 5.23 -6.03 12.48
C THR A 52 3.83 -5.67 11.97
N PRO A 53 2.83 -5.50 12.86
CA PRO A 53 1.52 -5.00 12.46
C PRO A 53 1.59 -3.66 11.76
N SER A 54 0.72 -3.44 10.75
CA SER A 54 0.73 -2.22 9.94
C SER A 54 0.34 -0.97 10.75
N LEU A 55 1.29 -0.07 10.98
CA LEU A 55 1.05 1.21 11.64
C LEU A 55 0.07 2.10 10.84
N THR A 56 0.07 2.03 9.51
CA THR A 56 -0.87 2.80 8.68
C THR A 56 -2.32 2.38 8.93
N LEU A 57 -2.58 1.07 9.05
CA LEU A 57 -3.90 0.55 9.40
C LEU A 57 -4.28 0.91 10.84
N SER A 58 -3.34 0.86 11.78
CA SER A 58 -3.56 1.24 13.19
C SER A 58 -4.05 2.69 13.30
N VAL A 59 -3.35 3.64 12.68
CA VAL A 59 -3.74 5.06 12.68
C VAL A 59 -5.11 5.26 12.03
N THR A 60 -5.36 4.60 10.91
CA THR A 60 -6.65 4.70 10.22
C THR A 60 -7.80 4.18 11.08
N ASN A 61 -7.59 3.03 11.75
CA ASN A 61 -8.60 2.44 12.64
C ASN A 61 -8.84 3.31 13.88
N GLN A 62 -7.78 3.88 14.46
CA GLN A 62 -7.90 4.81 15.58
C GLN A 62 -8.69 6.07 15.20
N ALA A 63 -8.39 6.67 14.04
CA ALA A 63 -9.14 7.82 13.53
C ALA A 63 -10.63 7.48 13.28
N LYS A 64 -10.93 6.29 12.73
CA LYS A 64 -12.30 5.81 12.56
C LYS A 64 -13.03 5.62 13.90
N ALA A 65 -12.35 5.04 14.89
CA ALA A 65 -12.93 4.84 16.22
C ALA A 65 -13.25 6.16 16.92
N LEU A 66 -12.38 7.17 16.82
CA LEU A 66 -12.61 8.50 17.38
C LEU A 66 -13.79 9.20 16.70
N ARG A 67 -13.91 9.12 15.35
CA ARG A 67 -15.07 9.64 14.63
C ARG A 67 -16.38 8.94 15.05
N ALA A 68 -16.34 7.62 15.21
CA ALA A 68 -17.52 6.87 15.69
C ALA A 68 -17.90 7.24 17.14
N ALA A 69 -16.96 7.74 17.95
CA ALA A 69 -17.21 8.30 19.27
C ALA A 69 -17.71 9.75 19.26
N GLY A 70 -17.91 10.35 18.08
CA GLY A 70 -18.41 11.71 17.90
C GLY A 70 -17.34 12.80 17.83
N GLU A 71 -16.07 12.43 17.75
CA GLU A 71 -15.00 13.42 17.60
C GLU A 71 -14.81 13.84 16.14
N GLU A 72 -14.60 15.12 15.92
CA GLU A 72 -14.25 15.65 14.61
C GLU A 72 -12.77 15.42 14.34
N ILE A 73 -12.47 14.48 13.41
CA ILE A 73 -11.10 14.11 13.04
C ILE A 73 -10.83 14.42 11.57
N TYR A 74 -9.81 15.22 11.30
CA TYR A 74 -9.34 15.54 9.96
C TYR A 74 -8.37 14.47 9.47
N GLY A 75 -8.83 13.65 8.52
CA GLY A 75 -8.13 12.44 8.08
C GLY A 75 -7.14 12.72 6.95
N LEU A 76 -5.87 12.90 7.28
CA LEU A 76 -4.79 13.03 6.31
C LEU A 76 -3.92 11.76 6.22
N ALA A 77 -4.38 10.65 6.78
CA ALA A 77 -3.69 9.36 6.79
C ALA A 77 -4.13 8.42 5.64
N GLY A 78 -5.14 8.80 4.86
CA GLY A 78 -5.76 7.96 3.83
C GLY A 78 -4.77 7.42 2.80
N GLY A 79 -5.02 6.21 2.33
CA GLY A 79 -4.22 5.55 1.28
C GLY A 79 -5.07 5.07 0.11
N GLU A 80 -6.25 5.65 -0.07
CA GLU A 80 -7.20 5.28 -1.12
C GLU A 80 -7.88 6.53 -1.69
N PRO A 81 -8.24 6.53 -2.98
CA PRO A 81 -9.02 7.59 -3.58
C PRO A 81 -10.32 7.85 -2.82
N ASP A 82 -10.74 9.10 -2.75
CA ASP A 82 -11.93 9.55 -2.05
C ASP A 82 -13.21 9.48 -2.91
N CYS A 83 -13.07 9.30 -4.22
CA CYS A 83 -14.20 9.10 -5.12
C CYS A 83 -14.56 7.61 -5.27
N ASP A 84 -15.81 7.36 -5.64
CA ASP A 84 -16.30 6.02 -5.93
C ASP A 84 -15.69 5.46 -7.22
N THR A 85 -15.70 4.12 -7.31
CA THR A 85 -15.45 3.41 -8.58
C THR A 85 -16.47 3.88 -9.63
N PRO A 86 -16.06 4.19 -10.87
CA PRO A 86 -16.96 4.60 -11.95
C PRO A 86 -18.09 3.62 -12.23
N ASP A 87 -19.25 4.16 -12.63
CA ASP A 87 -20.45 3.35 -12.84
C ASP A 87 -20.29 2.33 -13.97
N PHE A 88 -19.56 2.66 -15.04
CA PHE A 88 -19.33 1.71 -16.14
C PHE A 88 -18.58 0.45 -15.66
N ILE A 89 -17.63 0.59 -14.71
CA ILE A 89 -16.92 -0.53 -14.10
C ILE A 89 -17.86 -1.36 -13.21
N LYS A 90 -18.66 -0.69 -12.38
CA LYS A 90 -19.66 -1.34 -11.51
C LYS A 90 -20.67 -2.11 -12.35
N GLN A 91 -21.15 -1.51 -13.45
CA GLN A 91 -22.11 -2.13 -14.35
C GLN A 91 -21.54 -3.38 -15.04
N ALA A 92 -20.29 -3.35 -15.47
CA ALA A 92 -19.62 -4.52 -16.05
C ALA A 92 -19.56 -5.69 -15.06
N ALA A 93 -19.27 -5.42 -13.79
CA ALA A 93 -19.27 -6.45 -12.76
C ALA A 93 -20.68 -6.98 -12.44
N TYR A 94 -21.71 -6.12 -12.39
CA TYR A 94 -23.11 -6.54 -12.24
C TYR A 94 -23.55 -7.42 -13.40
N THR A 95 -23.20 -7.07 -14.63
CA THR A 95 -23.48 -7.88 -15.82
C THR A 95 -22.82 -9.25 -15.71
N ALA A 96 -21.54 -9.29 -15.35
CA ALA A 96 -20.82 -10.55 -15.15
C ALA A 96 -21.47 -11.44 -14.08
N LEU A 97 -21.91 -10.85 -12.95
CA LEU A 97 -22.66 -11.58 -11.93
C LEU A 97 -23.99 -12.13 -12.45
N ALA A 98 -24.76 -11.32 -13.18
CA ALA A 98 -26.04 -11.72 -13.76
C ALA A 98 -25.88 -12.83 -14.82
N GLU A 99 -24.77 -12.85 -15.55
CA GLU A 99 -24.40 -13.89 -16.51
C GLU A 99 -23.81 -15.16 -15.89
N GLY A 100 -23.71 -15.21 -14.55
CA GLY A 100 -23.20 -16.38 -13.86
C GLY A 100 -21.66 -16.53 -13.90
N LYS A 101 -20.90 -15.46 -14.12
CA LYS A 101 -19.42 -15.42 -14.05
C LYS A 101 -18.93 -15.52 -12.60
N THR A 102 -19.34 -16.60 -11.92
CA THR A 102 -19.13 -16.83 -10.48
C THR A 102 -18.32 -18.10 -10.20
N LYS A 103 -17.68 -18.65 -11.21
CA LYS A 103 -16.88 -19.87 -11.14
C LYS A 103 -15.39 -19.54 -11.17
N TYR A 104 -14.55 -20.54 -10.91
CA TYR A 104 -13.11 -20.40 -11.06
C TYR A 104 -12.74 -19.95 -12.48
N THR A 105 -11.75 -19.07 -12.55
CA THR A 105 -11.10 -18.67 -13.79
C THR A 105 -9.70 -19.32 -13.87
N PRO A 106 -9.00 -19.24 -15.00
CA PRO A 106 -7.58 -19.58 -15.03
C PRO A 106 -6.82 -18.83 -13.92
N ALA A 107 -5.80 -19.48 -13.34
CA ALA A 107 -5.01 -18.90 -12.24
C ALA A 107 -4.40 -17.54 -12.62
N ALA A 108 -3.89 -17.40 -13.84
CA ALA A 108 -3.34 -16.15 -14.35
C ALA A 108 -4.39 -15.08 -14.72
N GLY A 109 -5.69 -15.37 -14.57
CA GLY A 109 -6.78 -14.46 -14.91
C GLY A 109 -7.47 -14.81 -16.24
N ILE A 110 -8.61 -14.14 -16.50
CA ILE A 110 -9.38 -14.36 -17.73
C ILE A 110 -8.57 -13.91 -18.95
N PRO A 111 -8.64 -14.66 -20.08
CA PRO A 111 -7.86 -14.34 -21.28
C PRO A 111 -8.09 -12.90 -21.78
N GLU A 112 -9.33 -12.45 -21.80
CA GLU A 112 -9.74 -11.14 -22.30
C GLU A 112 -9.07 -10.00 -21.51
N LEU A 113 -8.96 -10.14 -20.20
CA LEU A 113 -8.28 -9.14 -19.37
C LEU A 113 -6.76 -9.16 -19.59
N ARG A 114 -6.16 -10.32 -19.77
CA ARG A 114 -4.73 -10.44 -20.04
C ARG A 114 -4.36 -9.86 -21.41
N GLU A 115 -5.19 -10.06 -22.43
CA GLU A 115 -5.05 -9.44 -23.75
C GLU A 115 -5.18 -7.91 -23.69
N ALA A 116 -6.17 -7.42 -22.94
CA ALA A 116 -6.34 -5.97 -22.74
C ALA A 116 -5.15 -5.36 -21.98
N LEU A 117 -4.60 -6.06 -20.96
CA LEU A 117 -3.42 -5.64 -20.23
C LEU A 117 -2.16 -5.64 -21.12
N SER A 118 -1.97 -6.66 -21.96
CA SER A 118 -0.88 -6.69 -22.94
C SER A 118 -0.97 -5.49 -23.88
N THR A 119 -2.16 -5.21 -24.43
CA THR A 119 -2.40 -4.04 -25.27
C THR A 119 -2.08 -2.72 -24.55
N LYS A 120 -2.54 -2.58 -23.28
CA LYS A 120 -2.26 -1.39 -22.45
C LYS A 120 -0.77 -1.21 -22.23
N LEU A 121 -0.05 -2.27 -21.85
CA LEU A 121 1.39 -2.21 -21.59
C LEU A 121 2.16 -1.82 -22.86
N LYS A 122 1.76 -2.35 -24.01
CA LYS A 122 2.37 -1.98 -25.29
C LYS A 122 2.11 -0.52 -25.67
N THR A 123 0.86 -0.05 -25.55
CA THR A 123 0.47 1.26 -26.05
C THR A 123 0.73 2.41 -25.10
N GLN A 124 0.67 2.17 -23.77
CA GLN A 124 0.81 3.20 -22.76
C GLN A 124 2.18 3.17 -22.05
N ASN A 125 2.76 1.97 -21.86
CA ASN A 125 4.03 1.80 -21.17
C ASN A 125 5.21 1.51 -22.10
N ASN A 126 4.97 1.30 -23.40
CA ASN A 126 5.98 0.95 -24.38
C ASN A 126 6.74 -0.36 -24.05
N VAL A 127 6.02 -1.35 -23.50
CA VAL A 127 6.55 -2.69 -23.17
C VAL A 127 5.68 -3.75 -23.85
N ASP A 128 6.28 -4.61 -24.65
CA ASP A 128 5.57 -5.64 -25.43
C ASP A 128 5.59 -6.99 -24.72
N TYR A 129 4.67 -7.19 -23.77
CA TYR A 129 4.44 -8.44 -23.08
C TYR A 129 3.35 -9.26 -23.79
N ASP A 130 3.63 -10.55 -24.06
CA ASP A 130 2.60 -11.52 -24.45
C ASP A 130 1.58 -11.71 -23.32
N PRO A 131 0.29 -11.92 -23.60
CA PRO A 131 -0.69 -12.24 -22.55
C PRO A 131 -0.30 -13.39 -21.63
N SER A 132 0.54 -14.35 -22.07
CA SER A 132 1.06 -15.43 -21.22
C SER A 132 2.04 -14.95 -20.14
N GLN A 133 2.62 -13.78 -20.32
CA GLN A 133 3.55 -13.14 -19.40
C GLN A 133 2.85 -12.30 -18.30
N ILE A 134 1.52 -12.27 -18.29
CA ILE A 134 0.70 -11.47 -17.39
C ILE A 134 -0.06 -12.38 -16.43
N CYS A 135 0.00 -12.06 -15.12
CA CYS A 135 -0.77 -12.75 -14.09
C CYS A 135 -1.63 -11.76 -13.30
N VAL A 136 -2.95 -11.91 -13.37
CA VAL A 136 -3.93 -11.12 -12.62
C VAL A 136 -4.00 -11.61 -11.19
N THR A 137 -3.90 -10.68 -10.23
CA THR A 137 -3.78 -10.98 -8.79
C THR A 137 -4.87 -10.31 -7.97
N SER A 138 -5.03 -10.71 -6.69
CA SER A 138 -5.94 -10.06 -5.74
C SER A 138 -5.39 -8.71 -5.25
N GLY A 139 -5.21 -7.79 -6.20
CA GLY A 139 -4.62 -6.46 -6.04
C GLY A 139 -3.09 -6.48 -6.11
N ALA A 140 -2.51 -5.30 -6.36
CA ALA A 140 -1.06 -5.12 -6.48
C ALA A 140 -0.29 -5.60 -5.24
N LYS A 141 -0.89 -5.58 -4.04
CA LYS A 141 -0.26 -6.12 -2.82
C LYS A 141 0.06 -7.61 -2.96
N GLN A 142 -0.86 -8.42 -3.48
CA GLN A 142 -0.58 -9.83 -3.75
C GLN A 142 0.41 -10.00 -4.88
N ALA A 143 0.37 -9.13 -5.90
CA ALA A 143 1.35 -9.12 -6.97
C ALA A 143 2.77 -8.95 -6.44
N CYS A 144 3.02 -7.94 -5.59
CA CYS A 144 4.31 -7.74 -4.93
C CYS A 144 4.72 -8.96 -4.09
N PHE A 145 3.80 -9.51 -3.30
CA PHE A 145 4.13 -10.65 -2.45
C PHE A 145 4.44 -11.91 -3.26
N ASN A 146 3.66 -12.20 -4.30
CA ASN A 146 3.95 -13.32 -5.21
C ASN A 146 5.30 -13.13 -5.92
N ALA A 147 5.64 -11.90 -6.34
CA ALA A 147 6.92 -11.58 -6.97
C ALA A 147 8.10 -11.86 -6.02
N ILE A 148 8.01 -11.41 -4.77
CA ILE A 148 9.02 -11.68 -3.76
C ILE A 148 9.14 -13.18 -3.49
N LEU A 149 8.02 -13.89 -3.30
CA LEU A 149 8.00 -15.34 -3.10
C LEU A 149 8.58 -16.13 -4.28
N ALA A 150 8.49 -15.61 -5.51
CA ALA A 150 8.99 -16.30 -6.70
C ALA A 150 10.51 -16.22 -6.85
N VAL A 151 11.15 -15.22 -6.23
CA VAL A 151 12.56 -14.88 -6.45
C VAL A 151 13.42 -15.07 -5.19
N VAL A 152 12.84 -14.79 -4.02
CA VAL A 152 13.58 -14.68 -2.76
C VAL A 152 13.49 -15.98 -1.95
N GLU A 153 14.64 -16.50 -1.56
CA GLU A 153 14.82 -17.65 -0.67
C GLU A 153 15.31 -17.22 0.73
N GLU A 154 15.48 -18.19 1.63
CA GLU A 154 15.94 -17.92 2.99
C GLU A 154 17.38 -17.34 2.98
N GLY A 155 17.51 -16.13 3.53
CA GLY A 155 18.79 -15.43 3.63
C GLY A 155 19.14 -14.55 2.44
N ASP A 156 18.37 -14.57 1.35
CA ASP A 156 18.51 -13.64 0.25
C ASP A 156 18.20 -12.21 0.68
N GLU A 157 18.94 -11.26 0.16
CA GLU A 157 18.78 -9.84 0.48
C GLU A 157 17.95 -9.13 -0.58
N VAL A 158 17.03 -8.29 -0.09
CA VAL A 158 16.20 -7.41 -0.94
C VAL A 158 16.46 -5.96 -0.56
N ILE A 159 16.99 -5.18 -1.50
CA ILE A 159 17.26 -3.75 -1.30
C ILE A 159 15.96 -2.97 -1.41
N ILE A 160 15.68 -2.14 -0.39
CA ILE A 160 14.46 -1.34 -0.30
C ILE A 160 14.84 0.11 0.02
N PRO A 161 14.76 1.03 -0.95
CA PRO A 161 14.99 2.45 -0.70
C PRO A 161 14.00 3.03 0.30
N SER A 162 14.50 3.68 1.34
CA SER A 162 13.70 4.34 2.39
C SER A 162 13.67 5.86 2.16
N PRO A 163 12.49 6.52 2.25
CA PRO A 163 11.19 6.02 2.71
C PRO A 163 10.47 5.08 1.72
N TYR A 164 9.94 3.97 2.22
CA TYR A 164 9.33 2.89 1.45
C TYR A 164 7.86 2.64 1.86
N TRP A 165 7.10 1.93 1.03
CA TRP A 165 5.79 1.44 1.45
C TRP A 165 5.92 0.34 2.52
N VAL A 166 5.24 0.55 3.64
CA VAL A 166 5.31 -0.26 4.87
C VAL A 166 5.26 -1.79 4.69
N SER A 167 4.70 -2.28 3.58
CA SER A 167 4.54 -3.72 3.39
C SER A 167 5.74 -4.42 2.75
N TYR A 168 6.65 -3.73 2.09
CA TYR A 168 7.78 -4.39 1.42
C TYR A 168 8.69 -5.15 2.39
N PRO A 169 9.21 -4.54 3.47
CA PRO A 169 10.08 -5.28 4.39
C PRO A 169 9.39 -6.50 5.01
N GLU A 170 8.09 -6.35 5.30
CA GLU A 170 7.32 -7.42 5.92
C GLU A 170 7.06 -8.59 4.95
N MET A 171 6.85 -8.30 3.65
CA MET A 171 6.74 -9.32 2.62
C MET A 171 8.05 -10.10 2.41
N VAL A 172 9.19 -9.39 2.44
CA VAL A 172 10.53 -10.01 2.36
C VAL A 172 10.75 -10.96 3.53
N LYS A 173 10.46 -10.54 4.77
CA LYS A 173 10.56 -11.40 5.95
C LYS A 173 9.63 -12.62 5.87
N LEU A 174 8.40 -12.45 5.37
CA LEU A 174 7.46 -13.56 5.17
C LEU A 174 7.97 -14.58 4.14
N ALA A 175 8.73 -14.13 3.15
CA ALA A 175 9.38 -15.01 2.18
C ALA A 175 10.66 -15.70 2.71
N GLY A 176 11.16 -15.29 3.89
CA GLY A 176 12.41 -15.78 4.47
C GLY A 176 13.64 -14.94 4.12
N GLY A 177 13.47 -13.90 3.31
CA GLY A 177 14.53 -12.98 2.93
C GLY A 177 14.88 -11.95 4.00
N VAL A 178 15.95 -11.23 3.74
CA VAL A 178 16.49 -10.15 4.58
C VAL A 178 16.25 -8.80 3.91
N PRO A 179 15.39 -7.91 4.44
CA PRO A 179 15.22 -6.59 3.87
C PRO A 179 16.43 -5.70 4.23
N VAL A 180 17.10 -5.17 3.20
CA VAL A 180 18.21 -4.21 3.31
C VAL A 180 17.67 -2.83 3.00
N MET A 181 17.41 -2.03 4.04
CA MET A 181 16.88 -0.68 3.87
C MET A 181 18.02 0.30 3.57
N VAL A 182 17.91 1.03 2.46
CA VAL A 182 18.87 2.08 2.08
C VAL A 182 18.22 3.43 2.31
N GLU A 183 18.77 4.22 3.21
CA GLU A 183 18.26 5.56 3.52
C GLU A 183 18.58 6.52 2.36
N THR A 184 17.54 7.05 1.72
CA THR A 184 17.69 8.04 0.66
C THR A 184 17.62 9.46 1.23
N LYS A 185 18.06 10.45 0.45
CA LYS A 185 18.20 11.83 0.90
C LYS A 185 17.07 12.72 0.34
N GLU A 186 16.59 13.64 1.15
CA GLU A 186 15.64 14.68 0.70
C GLU A 186 16.22 15.52 -0.45
N SER A 187 17.53 15.79 -0.42
CA SER A 187 18.24 16.50 -1.49
C SER A 187 18.21 15.78 -2.84
N ASN A 188 18.08 14.44 -2.84
CA ASN A 188 17.86 13.64 -4.04
C ASN A 188 16.37 13.25 -4.20
N LYS A 189 15.45 14.04 -3.66
CA LYS A 189 14.00 13.84 -3.78
C LYS A 189 13.54 12.47 -3.28
N TRP A 190 14.19 11.92 -2.26
CA TRP A 190 13.91 10.60 -1.69
C TRP A 190 13.99 9.45 -2.72
N LYS A 191 14.97 9.51 -3.62
CA LYS A 191 15.25 8.46 -4.61
C LYS A 191 16.62 7.86 -4.34
N ILE A 192 16.78 6.56 -4.52
CA ILE A 192 18.09 5.91 -4.50
C ILE A 192 18.83 6.26 -5.79
N THR A 193 20.15 6.48 -5.71
CA THR A 193 20.99 6.60 -6.89
C THR A 193 21.57 5.22 -7.27
N ALA A 194 22.13 5.11 -8.48
CA ALA A 194 22.82 3.91 -8.93
C ALA A 194 24.00 3.58 -8.02
N GLU A 195 24.77 4.57 -7.59
CA GLU A 195 25.91 4.41 -6.68
C GLU A 195 25.46 3.93 -5.30
N GLU A 196 24.39 4.51 -4.71
CA GLU A 196 23.84 4.08 -3.43
C GLU A 196 23.30 2.64 -3.51
N PHE A 197 22.76 2.24 -4.68
CA PHE A 197 22.34 0.86 -4.93
C PHE A 197 23.52 -0.08 -4.99
N GLU A 198 24.56 0.24 -5.77
CA GLU A 198 25.80 -0.56 -5.90
C GLU A 198 26.49 -0.74 -4.54
N GLU A 199 26.62 0.34 -3.75
CA GLU A 199 27.21 0.31 -2.41
C GLU A 199 26.44 -0.59 -1.43
N ALA A 200 25.13 -0.75 -1.62
CA ALA A 200 24.27 -1.56 -0.76
C ALA A 200 24.24 -3.05 -1.13
N MET A 201 24.75 -3.43 -2.30
CA MET A 201 24.73 -4.81 -2.76
C MET A 201 25.72 -5.71 -2.00
N SER A 202 25.37 -6.96 -1.91
CA SER A 202 26.19 -8.06 -1.44
C SER A 202 26.01 -9.29 -2.34
N PRO A 203 26.84 -10.33 -2.19
CA PRO A 203 26.64 -11.60 -2.93
C PRO A 203 25.30 -12.30 -2.63
N ARG A 204 24.53 -11.84 -1.65
CA ARG A 204 23.19 -12.35 -1.34
C ARG A 204 22.05 -11.48 -1.89
N THR A 205 22.38 -10.36 -2.51
CA THR A 205 21.36 -9.48 -3.09
C THR A 205 20.69 -10.16 -4.27
N LYS A 206 19.37 -10.30 -4.22
CA LYS A 206 18.55 -10.93 -5.26
C LYS A 206 17.58 -9.97 -5.94
N MET A 207 17.18 -8.92 -5.23
CA MET A 207 16.13 -8.03 -5.71
C MET A 207 16.32 -6.61 -5.18
N ILE A 208 15.94 -5.63 -6.00
CA ILE A 208 15.66 -4.26 -5.56
C ILE A 208 14.19 -3.95 -5.78
N VAL A 209 13.59 -3.18 -4.87
CA VAL A 209 12.22 -2.68 -5.00
C VAL A 209 12.24 -1.23 -5.45
N LEU A 210 11.66 -0.95 -6.62
CA LEU A 210 11.42 0.41 -7.11
C LEU A 210 9.92 0.70 -7.12
N ASN A 211 9.48 1.71 -6.35
CA ASN A 211 8.11 2.18 -6.38
C ASN A 211 8.06 3.58 -7.03
N THR A 212 7.58 3.64 -8.27
CA THR A 212 7.55 4.86 -9.06
C THR A 212 6.23 4.99 -9.84
N PRO A 213 5.43 6.03 -9.54
CA PRO A 213 5.52 7.02 -8.48
C PRO A 213 5.45 6.44 -7.07
N GLY A 214 6.20 7.03 -6.13
CA GLY A 214 6.49 6.46 -4.81
C GLY A 214 5.43 6.75 -3.72
N ASN A 215 5.19 5.79 -2.86
CA ASN A 215 4.53 5.94 -1.57
C ASN A 215 5.58 5.67 -0.47
N PRO A 216 5.90 6.65 0.39
CA PRO A 216 5.10 7.81 0.78
C PRO A 216 5.50 9.14 0.11
N THR A 217 6.53 9.18 -0.73
CA THR A 217 7.25 10.40 -1.11
C THR A 217 6.62 11.19 -2.27
N GLY A 218 5.85 10.51 -3.12
CA GLY A 218 5.36 11.09 -4.37
C GLY A 218 6.46 11.32 -5.42
N SER A 219 7.65 10.76 -5.21
CA SER A 219 8.78 10.88 -6.13
C SER A 219 8.55 10.05 -7.39
N VAL A 220 9.03 10.55 -8.51
CA VAL A 220 8.99 9.89 -9.81
C VAL A 220 10.42 9.79 -10.33
N TYR A 221 10.85 8.61 -10.73
CA TYR A 221 12.15 8.40 -11.35
C TYR A 221 12.14 8.82 -12.81
N SER A 222 13.20 9.51 -13.25
CA SER A 222 13.41 9.80 -14.66
C SER A 222 13.91 8.57 -15.40
N ARG A 223 13.90 8.62 -16.74
CA ARG A 223 14.47 7.57 -17.57
C ARG A 223 15.94 7.33 -17.26
N GLU A 224 16.74 8.39 -17.14
CA GLU A 224 18.17 8.31 -16.87
C GLU A 224 18.46 7.72 -15.49
N GLU A 225 17.67 8.03 -14.48
CA GLU A 225 17.80 7.44 -13.15
C GLU A 225 17.47 5.94 -13.16
N ILE A 226 16.44 5.54 -13.92
CA ILE A 226 16.08 4.12 -14.09
C ILE A 226 17.19 3.39 -14.87
N GLU A 227 17.69 3.97 -15.96
CA GLU A 227 18.77 3.39 -16.77
C GLU A 227 20.02 3.11 -15.92
N GLY A 228 20.42 4.06 -15.06
CA GLY A 228 21.54 3.86 -14.15
C GLY A 228 21.32 2.72 -13.14
N ILE A 229 20.11 2.58 -12.59
CA ILE A 229 19.77 1.47 -11.68
C ILE A 229 19.75 0.13 -12.44
N VAL A 230 19.21 0.11 -13.67
CA VAL A 230 19.18 -1.10 -14.52
C VAL A 230 20.59 -1.52 -14.90
N GLU A 231 21.48 -0.58 -15.22
CA GLU A 231 22.89 -0.89 -15.52
C GLU A 231 23.54 -1.62 -14.36
N VAL A 232 23.40 -1.13 -13.13
CA VAL A 232 23.93 -1.80 -11.92
C VAL A 232 23.29 -3.17 -11.72
N ALA A 233 21.96 -3.27 -11.86
CA ALA A 233 21.23 -4.53 -11.67
C ALA A 233 21.67 -5.60 -12.69
N SER A 234 22.01 -5.20 -13.92
CA SER A 234 22.40 -6.12 -15.01
C SER A 234 23.77 -6.78 -14.80
N TYR A 235 24.68 -6.16 -14.05
CA TYR A 235 26.00 -6.76 -13.76
C TYR A 235 25.93 -8.01 -12.89
N GLU A 236 24.92 -8.12 -12.02
CA GLU A 236 24.79 -9.19 -11.02
C GLU A 236 23.45 -9.94 -11.14
N ASP A 237 22.73 -9.78 -12.26
CA ASP A 237 21.43 -10.40 -12.54
C ASP A 237 20.37 -10.12 -11.43
N ILE A 238 20.38 -8.92 -10.87
CA ILE A 238 19.45 -8.51 -9.78
C ILE A 238 18.08 -8.24 -10.36
N ILE A 239 17.06 -8.88 -9.82
CA ILE A 239 15.66 -8.66 -10.22
C ILE A 239 15.15 -7.31 -9.70
N ILE A 240 14.46 -6.57 -10.55
CA ILE A 240 13.83 -5.31 -10.22
C ILE A 240 12.32 -5.54 -10.03
N LEU A 241 11.83 -5.41 -8.78
CA LEU A 241 10.40 -5.34 -8.52
C LEU A 241 9.92 -3.90 -8.72
N ALA A 242 9.32 -3.61 -9.87
CA ALA A 242 8.81 -2.29 -10.22
C ALA A 242 7.33 -2.16 -9.84
N ASP A 243 7.03 -1.49 -8.72
CA ASP A 243 5.65 -1.18 -8.32
C ASP A 243 5.24 0.16 -8.93
N GLU A 244 4.43 0.07 -10.00
CA GLU A 244 3.98 1.18 -10.83
C GLU A 244 2.50 1.54 -10.58
N ILE A 245 1.93 1.17 -9.43
CA ILE A 245 0.50 1.30 -9.11
C ILE A 245 -0.03 2.74 -9.23
N TYR A 246 0.83 3.74 -9.19
CA TYR A 246 0.49 5.16 -9.31
C TYR A 246 0.82 5.75 -10.69
N GLU A 247 1.12 4.97 -11.71
CA GLU A 247 1.57 5.42 -13.05
C GLU A 247 0.70 6.52 -13.67
N HIS A 248 -0.62 6.46 -13.45
CA HIS A 248 -1.56 7.45 -13.98
C HIS A 248 -1.67 8.75 -13.17
N LEU A 249 -1.12 8.74 -11.95
CA LEU A 249 -1.15 9.90 -11.05
C LEU A 249 0.23 10.58 -11.04
N VAL A 250 0.57 11.20 -12.16
CA VAL A 250 1.79 11.99 -12.36
C VAL A 250 1.39 13.41 -12.77
N TYR A 251 2.09 14.41 -12.25
CA TYR A 251 1.71 15.81 -12.30
C TYR A 251 2.74 16.70 -12.98
N GLY A 252 2.24 17.79 -13.57
CA GLY A 252 3.08 18.77 -14.27
C GLY A 252 3.62 18.23 -15.59
N GLU A 253 4.89 18.48 -15.86
CA GLU A 253 5.58 18.03 -17.08
C GLU A 253 6.20 16.63 -16.95
N GLU A 254 6.21 16.07 -15.75
CA GLU A 254 6.73 14.73 -15.49
C GLU A 254 5.92 13.67 -16.21
N LYS A 255 6.59 12.62 -16.62
CA LYS A 255 5.96 11.44 -17.23
C LYS A 255 6.40 10.18 -16.50
N HIS A 256 5.47 9.27 -16.31
CA HIS A 256 5.84 7.94 -15.87
C HIS A 256 6.65 7.21 -16.94
N VAL A 257 7.73 6.58 -16.52
CA VAL A 257 8.52 5.67 -17.34
C VAL A 257 8.42 4.29 -16.70
N SER A 258 7.86 3.33 -17.42
CA SER A 258 7.86 1.94 -16.95
C SER A 258 9.29 1.39 -16.96
N VAL A 259 9.71 0.79 -15.86
CA VAL A 259 11.08 0.29 -15.69
C VAL A 259 11.46 -0.67 -16.81
N ALA A 260 10.58 -1.62 -17.14
CA ALA A 260 10.81 -2.60 -18.19
C ALA A 260 10.93 -2.01 -19.60
N SER A 261 10.61 -0.71 -19.79
CA SER A 261 10.60 -0.06 -21.11
C SER A 261 11.93 0.58 -21.52
N VAL A 262 12.90 0.65 -20.60
CA VAL A 262 14.09 1.48 -20.86
C VAL A 262 15.07 0.81 -21.82
N ASN A 263 15.27 -0.50 -21.69
CA ASN A 263 16.11 -1.32 -22.60
C ASN A 263 15.81 -2.83 -22.45
N GLU A 264 16.55 -3.69 -23.14
CA GLU A 264 16.37 -5.14 -23.11
C GLU A 264 16.73 -5.76 -21.76
N ASP A 265 17.77 -5.27 -21.09
CA ASP A 265 18.17 -5.76 -19.75
C ASP A 265 17.06 -5.43 -18.74
N ALA A 266 16.52 -4.22 -18.78
CA ALA A 266 15.37 -3.84 -17.96
C ALA A 266 14.18 -4.76 -18.18
N TYR A 267 13.84 -5.07 -19.44
CA TYR A 267 12.77 -6.01 -19.77
C TYR A 267 13.00 -7.40 -19.15
N ASN A 268 14.24 -7.91 -19.25
CA ASN A 268 14.58 -9.23 -18.78
C ASN A 268 14.69 -9.36 -17.26
N LEU A 269 14.98 -8.27 -16.55
CA LEU A 269 15.18 -8.25 -15.09
C LEU A 269 13.97 -7.71 -14.32
N THR A 270 12.94 -7.14 -14.97
CA THR A 270 11.85 -6.47 -14.27
C THR A 270 10.62 -7.36 -14.09
N ILE A 271 10.10 -7.36 -12.88
CA ILE A 271 8.72 -7.76 -12.57
C ILE A 271 7.92 -6.48 -12.37
N THR A 272 7.13 -6.10 -13.36
CA THR A 272 6.21 -4.97 -13.27
C THR A 272 4.98 -5.37 -12.45
N VAL A 273 4.68 -4.59 -11.41
CA VAL A 273 3.46 -4.71 -10.60
C VAL A 273 2.60 -3.48 -10.83
N ASN A 274 1.31 -3.70 -11.09
CA ASN A 274 0.36 -2.62 -11.26
C ASN A 274 -1.07 -3.08 -10.94
N GLY A 275 -2.07 -2.22 -11.16
CA GLY A 275 -3.47 -2.54 -10.91
C GLY A 275 -4.38 -1.32 -11.00
N PHE A 276 -5.62 -1.51 -10.59
CA PHE A 276 -6.71 -0.55 -10.79
C PHE A 276 -7.06 0.27 -9.54
N SER A 277 -6.44 -0.09 -8.42
CA SER A 277 -6.80 0.46 -7.09
C SER A 277 -6.74 1.98 -7.02
N LYS A 278 -5.77 2.62 -7.73
CA LYS A 278 -5.49 4.05 -7.59
C LYS A 278 -6.04 4.85 -8.77
N SER A 279 -5.86 4.36 -9.97
CA SER A 279 -6.31 5.00 -11.20
C SER A 279 -7.84 4.98 -11.36
N HIS A 280 -8.51 3.95 -10.86
CA HIS A 280 -9.95 3.74 -11.07
C HIS A 280 -10.75 3.65 -9.77
N SER A 281 -10.18 4.07 -8.63
CA SER A 281 -10.84 3.99 -7.32
C SER A 281 -11.36 2.59 -6.97
N MET A 282 -10.55 1.57 -7.26
CA MET A 282 -10.91 0.16 -7.12
C MET A 282 -10.18 -0.53 -5.96
N THR A 283 -9.92 0.15 -4.85
CA THR A 283 -9.16 -0.42 -3.72
C THR A 283 -9.83 -1.65 -3.12
N GLY A 284 -11.15 -1.64 -2.99
CA GLY A 284 -11.97 -2.73 -2.46
C GLY A 284 -12.20 -3.90 -3.43
N TRP A 285 -11.99 -3.71 -4.72
CA TRP A 285 -12.20 -4.74 -5.75
C TRP A 285 -11.14 -5.83 -5.73
N ARG A 286 -9.97 -5.53 -5.21
CA ARG A 286 -8.84 -6.44 -5.12
C ARG A 286 -8.44 -7.02 -6.49
N VAL A 287 -8.16 -6.15 -7.47
CA VAL A 287 -7.63 -6.53 -8.79
C VAL A 287 -6.35 -5.77 -9.08
N GLY A 288 -5.29 -6.49 -9.38
CA GLY A 288 -3.99 -6.02 -9.84
C GLY A 288 -3.38 -7.06 -10.76
N TYR A 289 -2.15 -6.85 -11.16
CA TYR A 289 -1.44 -7.78 -12.04
C TYR A 289 0.08 -7.66 -11.90
N THR A 290 0.76 -8.70 -12.35
CA THR A 290 2.18 -8.69 -12.68
C THR A 290 2.36 -8.88 -14.17
N ALA A 291 3.42 -8.27 -14.73
CA ALA A 291 3.94 -8.60 -16.05
C ALA A 291 5.45 -8.81 -15.92
N ALA A 292 5.98 -9.90 -16.48
CA ALA A 292 7.36 -10.32 -16.27
C ALA A 292 7.85 -11.23 -17.42
N PRO A 293 9.16 -11.50 -17.53
CA PRO A 293 9.69 -12.52 -18.43
C PRO A 293 9.00 -13.87 -18.23
N GLU A 294 8.88 -14.67 -19.31
CA GLU A 294 8.04 -15.86 -19.38
C GLU A 294 8.28 -16.85 -18.21
N ALA A 295 9.53 -17.13 -17.87
CA ALA A 295 9.85 -18.05 -16.78
C ALA A 295 9.32 -17.56 -15.42
N ILE A 296 9.48 -16.27 -15.15
CA ILE A 296 8.99 -15.65 -13.92
C ILE A 296 7.45 -15.60 -13.93
N ALA A 297 6.82 -15.21 -15.03
CA ALA A 297 5.37 -15.17 -15.15
C ALA A 297 4.73 -16.54 -14.90
N LYS A 298 5.35 -17.61 -15.39
CA LYS A 298 4.92 -18.99 -15.12
C LYS A 298 5.02 -19.34 -13.63
N ALA A 299 6.11 -18.96 -12.97
CA ALA A 299 6.26 -19.15 -11.52
C ALA A 299 5.20 -18.37 -10.74
N LEU A 300 4.94 -17.11 -11.10
CA LEU A 300 3.90 -16.27 -10.48
C LEU A 300 2.50 -16.89 -10.60
N SER A 301 2.15 -17.40 -11.79
CA SER A 301 0.89 -18.10 -12.02
C SER A 301 0.79 -19.39 -11.19
N THR A 302 1.89 -20.10 -11.00
CA THR A 302 1.94 -21.30 -10.15
C THR A 302 1.69 -20.96 -8.69
N ILE A 303 2.37 -19.93 -8.15
CA ILE A 303 2.15 -19.44 -6.78
C ILE A 303 0.69 -18.99 -6.60
N GLN A 304 0.16 -18.22 -7.54
CA GLN A 304 -1.23 -17.78 -7.56
C GLN A 304 -2.20 -18.96 -7.46
N GLY A 305 -1.97 -20.01 -8.27
CA GLY A 305 -2.81 -21.21 -8.30
C GLY A 305 -2.88 -21.95 -6.97
N HIS A 306 -1.77 -21.95 -6.20
CA HIS A 306 -1.69 -22.63 -4.90
C HIS A 306 -2.02 -21.76 -3.69
N THR A 307 -2.05 -20.43 -3.84
CA THR A 307 -2.34 -19.49 -2.74
C THR A 307 -3.79 -19.03 -2.73
N SER A 308 -4.31 -18.59 -3.87
CA SER A 308 -5.66 -18.00 -3.97
C SER A 308 -6.50 -18.57 -5.13
N SER A 309 -6.00 -19.57 -5.85
CA SER A 309 -6.56 -20.14 -7.08
C SER A 309 -6.61 -19.12 -8.24
N ASN A 310 -7.34 -18.04 -8.09
CA ASN A 310 -7.46 -16.94 -9.05
C ASN A 310 -7.97 -15.66 -8.37
N ALA A 311 -7.83 -14.51 -9.01
CA ALA A 311 -8.49 -13.29 -8.59
C ALA A 311 -10.02 -13.40 -8.76
N THR A 312 -10.79 -12.60 -8.00
CA THR A 312 -12.26 -12.62 -8.02
C THR A 312 -12.81 -12.50 -9.45
N SER A 313 -13.59 -13.50 -9.90
CA SER A 313 -14.01 -13.62 -11.29
C SER A 313 -14.75 -12.39 -11.82
N PHE A 314 -15.85 -11.97 -11.19
CA PHE A 314 -16.62 -10.81 -11.64
C PHE A 314 -15.86 -9.48 -11.50
N ALA A 315 -14.91 -9.35 -10.59
CA ALA A 315 -14.05 -8.18 -10.47
C ALA A 315 -13.08 -8.04 -11.65
N GLN A 316 -12.67 -9.15 -12.26
CA GLN A 316 -11.85 -9.14 -13.48
C GLN A 316 -12.60 -8.55 -14.66
N TYR A 317 -13.92 -8.76 -14.77
CA TYR A 317 -14.74 -8.12 -15.82
C TYR A 317 -14.90 -6.62 -15.58
N GLY A 318 -14.99 -6.18 -14.32
CA GLY A 318 -14.89 -4.76 -14.00
C GLY A 318 -13.54 -4.15 -14.38
N ALA A 319 -12.45 -4.87 -14.13
CA ALA A 319 -11.10 -4.43 -14.52
C ALA A 319 -10.92 -4.43 -16.06
N LEU A 320 -11.56 -5.36 -16.78
CA LEU A 320 -11.60 -5.34 -18.25
C LEU A 320 -12.28 -4.08 -18.76
N ALA A 321 -13.44 -3.72 -18.20
CA ALA A 321 -14.14 -2.48 -18.56
C ALA A 321 -13.28 -1.24 -18.25
N ALA A 322 -12.54 -1.24 -17.12
CA ALA A 322 -11.60 -0.17 -16.80
C ALA A 322 -10.51 0.06 -17.87
N LEU A 323 -10.19 -0.95 -18.68
CA LEU A 323 -9.20 -0.83 -19.76
C LEU A 323 -9.82 -0.55 -21.12
N THR A 324 -11.07 -0.96 -21.35
CA THR A 324 -11.66 -1.00 -22.69
C THR A 324 -12.78 0.01 -22.91
N ASP A 325 -13.35 0.57 -21.84
CA ASP A 325 -14.41 1.56 -21.94
C ASP A 325 -13.85 2.95 -22.27
N GLU A 326 -14.50 3.66 -23.20
CA GLU A 326 -14.10 5.01 -23.62
C GLU A 326 -14.17 6.06 -22.49
N ALA A 327 -14.98 5.83 -21.46
CA ALA A 327 -15.08 6.69 -20.28
C ALA A 327 -13.88 6.59 -19.33
N SER A 328 -13.02 5.59 -19.50
CA SER A 328 -11.88 5.34 -18.61
C SER A 328 -10.85 6.48 -18.63
N ALA A 329 -10.37 6.86 -19.80
CA ALA A 329 -9.37 7.92 -19.92
C ALA A 329 -9.87 9.28 -19.39
N PRO A 330 -11.10 9.76 -19.73
CA PRO A 330 -11.66 10.97 -19.12
C PRO A 330 -11.76 10.91 -17.60
N PHE A 331 -12.13 9.76 -17.01
CA PHE A 331 -12.19 9.60 -15.56
C PHE A 331 -10.82 9.77 -14.92
N ILE A 332 -9.79 9.11 -15.45
CA ILE A 332 -8.41 9.21 -14.94
C ILE A 332 -7.89 10.65 -15.04
N ASP A 333 -8.13 11.30 -16.17
CA ASP A 333 -7.70 12.68 -16.40
C ASP A 333 -8.37 13.66 -15.41
N ASN A 334 -9.67 13.49 -15.15
CA ASN A 334 -10.38 14.28 -14.16
C ASN A 334 -9.83 14.05 -12.75
N LEU A 335 -9.67 12.78 -12.35
CA LEU A 335 -9.12 12.40 -11.05
C LEU A 335 -7.72 12.99 -10.83
N ARG A 336 -6.86 12.87 -11.85
CA ARG A 336 -5.51 13.45 -11.83
C ARG A 336 -5.55 14.97 -11.70
N GLY A 337 -6.43 15.63 -12.44
CA GLY A 337 -6.62 17.09 -12.37
C GLY A 337 -7.07 17.56 -11.00
N GLU A 338 -8.05 16.89 -10.38
CA GLU A 338 -8.50 17.19 -9.02
C GLU A 338 -7.37 17.01 -8.00
N TYR A 339 -6.61 15.94 -8.10
CA TYR A 339 -5.49 15.70 -7.19
C TYR A 339 -4.36 16.70 -7.40
N ASP A 340 -4.12 17.17 -8.62
CA ASP A 340 -3.12 18.21 -8.85
C ASP A 340 -3.49 19.55 -8.21
N VAL A 341 -4.77 19.95 -8.27
CA VAL A 341 -5.27 21.13 -7.55
C VAL A 341 -5.04 21.00 -6.05
N ARG A 342 -5.39 19.86 -5.46
CA ARG A 342 -5.19 19.58 -4.03
C ARG A 342 -3.70 19.56 -3.67
N ARG A 343 -2.87 18.95 -4.51
CA ARG A 343 -1.40 18.90 -4.37
C ARG A 343 -0.81 20.31 -4.32
N GLN A 344 -1.16 21.17 -5.28
CA GLN A 344 -0.66 22.53 -5.36
C GLN A 344 -1.09 23.35 -4.13
N PHE A 345 -2.35 23.23 -3.71
CA PHE A 345 -2.87 23.87 -2.50
C PHE A 345 -2.05 23.46 -1.26
N MET A 346 -1.88 22.17 -1.06
CA MET A 346 -1.13 21.61 0.08
C MET A 346 0.35 21.99 0.04
N LEU A 347 0.97 21.96 -1.15
CA LEU A 347 2.38 22.33 -1.34
C LEU A 347 2.66 23.78 -0.93
N ALA A 348 1.80 24.70 -1.35
CA ALA A 348 1.93 26.10 -0.99
C ALA A 348 1.86 26.32 0.54
N ARG A 349 0.93 25.61 1.21
CA ARG A 349 0.76 25.68 2.67
C ARG A 349 1.96 25.06 3.38
N LEU A 350 2.38 23.84 2.99
CA LEU A 350 3.50 23.12 3.63
C LEU A 350 4.82 23.86 3.52
N LYS A 351 5.12 24.47 2.36
CA LYS A 351 6.35 25.28 2.18
C LYS A 351 6.41 26.53 3.08
N ALA A 352 5.28 27.01 3.57
CA ALA A 352 5.22 28.19 4.46
C ALA A 352 5.35 27.82 5.96
N ILE A 353 5.33 26.54 6.32
CA ILE A 353 5.40 26.09 7.72
C ILE A 353 6.88 26.07 8.15
N PRO A 354 7.24 26.74 9.26
CA PRO A 354 8.60 26.72 9.78
C PRO A 354 8.98 25.36 10.37
N ASN A 355 10.27 25.07 10.43
CA ASN A 355 10.85 23.87 11.04
C ASN A 355 10.46 22.54 10.38
N VAL A 356 9.83 22.58 9.19
CA VAL A 356 9.58 21.40 8.35
C VAL A 356 10.07 21.66 6.94
N SER A 357 10.40 20.59 6.21
CA SER A 357 10.70 20.67 4.78
C SER A 357 9.90 19.64 4.00
N VAL A 358 9.70 19.88 2.72
CA VAL A 358 8.93 19.02 1.84
C VAL A 358 9.50 19.06 0.43
N VAL A 359 9.71 17.89 -0.13
CA VAL A 359 9.93 17.73 -1.58
C VAL A 359 8.58 17.82 -2.28
N GLU A 360 8.52 18.57 -3.38
CA GLU A 360 7.33 18.63 -4.22
C GLU A 360 7.06 17.24 -4.83
N PRO A 361 5.94 16.58 -4.47
CA PRO A 361 5.61 15.29 -5.07
C PRO A 361 5.23 15.47 -6.54
N LYS A 362 5.79 14.64 -7.40
CA LYS A 362 5.50 14.63 -8.83
C LYS A 362 4.53 13.51 -9.23
N GLY A 363 4.18 12.64 -8.26
CA GLY A 363 3.20 11.58 -8.46
C GLY A 363 2.51 11.12 -7.18
N ALA A 364 1.66 10.10 -7.29
CA ALA A 364 0.81 9.55 -6.24
C ALA A 364 -0.14 10.62 -5.64
N PHE A 365 -0.49 10.54 -4.36
CA PHE A 365 -1.33 11.52 -3.67
C PHE A 365 -0.86 11.74 -2.21
N TYR A 366 0.47 11.81 -2.03
CA TYR A 366 1.08 11.98 -0.71
C TYR A 366 2.10 13.11 -0.69
N PHE A 367 2.27 13.70 0.49
CA PHE A 367 3.45 14.43 0.90
C PHE A 367 4.18 13.64 1.99
N PHE A 368 5.48 13.51 1.85
CA PHE A 368 6.34 13.09 2.94
C PHE A 368 7.02 14.33 3.51
N VAL A 369 6.53 14.77 4.67
CA VAL A 369 6.99 15.99 5.31
C VAL A 369 8.11 15.65 6.27
N ASN A 370 9.30 16.21 6.05
CA ASN A 370 10.43 16.09 6.95
C ASN A 370 10.24 17.04 8.13
N CYS A 371 10.21 16.50 9.32
CA CYS A 371 9.94 17.20 10.57
C CYS A 371 11.15 17.23 11.53
N VAL A 372 12.37 17.03 11.03
CA VAL A 372 13.60 17.04 11.82
C VAL A 372 13.71 18.30 12.67
N GLY A 373 13.32 19.46 12.10
CA GLY A 373 13.38 20.76 12.80
C GLY A 373 12.47 20.88 14.02
N LEU A 374 11.48 19.98 14.19
CA LEU A 374 10.61 19.94 15.37
C LEU A 374 11.20 19.15 16.54
N GLY A 375 12.29 18.40 16.32
CA GLY A 375 12.95 17.61 17.37
C GLY A 375 12.10 16.47 17.96
N LEU A 376 11.02 16.04 17.29
CA LEU A 376 10.10 15.01 17.75
C LEU A 376 10.22 13.75 16.91
N LYS A 377 10.20 12.59 17.56
CA LYS A 377 9.98 11.29 16.90
C LYS A 377 8.59 11.22 16.28
N SER A 378 8.49 10.62 15.10
CA SER A 378 7.27 10.63 14.29
C SER A 378 6.03 10.05 14.99
N VAL A 379 6.20 9.01 15.81
CA VAL A 379 5.09 8.43 16.59
C VAL A 379 4.53 9.45 17.59
N ASN A 380 5.41 10.11 18.37
CA ASN A 380 5.01 11.11 19.34
C ASN A 380 4.37 12.34 18.68
N LEU A 381 4.88 12.72 17.51
CA LEU A 381 4.35 13.80 16.70
C LEU A 381 2.91 13.46 16.25
N CYS A 382 2.70 12.31 15.63
CA CYS A 382 1.39 11.88 15.13
C CYS A 382 0.38 11.64 16.27
N ASP A 383 0.82 11.12 17.42
CA ASP A 383 -0.04 10.97 18.60
C ASP A 383 -0.54 12.34 19.10
N LYS A 384 0.35 13.33 19.27
CA LYS A 384 -0.03 14.69 19.65
C LYS A 384 -0.94 15.35 18.60
N LEU A 385 -0.65 15.17 17.30
CA LEU A 385 -1.50 15.67 16.21
C LEU A 385 -2.91 15.10 16.34
N LEU A 386 -3.06 13.80 16.53
CA LEU A 386 -4.35 13.15 16.62
C LEU A 386 -5.11 13.53 17.89
N THR A 387 -4.44 13.48 19.04
CA THR A 387 -5.12 13.67 20.34
C THR A 387 -5.47 15.13 20.63
N ARG A 388 -4.57 16.08 20.31
CA ARG A 388 -4.73 17.50 20.66
C ARG A 388 -5.27 18.33 19.49
N TYR A 389 -4.78 18.07 18.26
CA TYR A 389 -5.12 18.86 17.08
C TYR A 389 -6.14 18.17 16.16
N LYS A 390 -6.55 16.93 16.50
CA LYS A 390 -7.57 16.18 15.78
C LYS A 390 -7.21 15.90 14.31
N VAL A 391 -5.92 15.78 14.00
CA VAL A 391 -5.40 15.46 12.67
C VAL A 391 -4.78 14.07 12.68
N ALA A 392 -5.26 13.19 11.82
CA ALA A 392 -4.70 11.87 11.62
C ALA A 392 -3.70 11.89 10.46
N ALA A 393 -2.43 11.64 10.73
CA ALA A 393 -1.33 11.50 9.77
C ALA A 393 -0.52 10.24 10.10
N VAL A 394 0.24 9.71 9.13
CA VAL A 394 0.99 8.45 9.35
C VAL A 394 2.44 8.76 9.75
N PRO A 395 2.92 8.21 10.89
CA PRO A 395 4.28 8.45 11.35
C PRO A 395 5.32 7.87 10.38
N GLY A 396 6.38 8.62 10.15
CA GLY A 396 7.42 8.28 9.17
C GLY A 396 8.20 7.02 9.51
N VAL A 397 8.27 6.61 10.78
CA VAL A 397 8.86 5.33 11.18
C VAL A 397 8.20 4.14 10.46
N ALA A 398 6.92 4.22 10.12
CA ALA A 398 6.22 3.21 9.32
C ALA A 398 6.82 3.03 7.91
N PHE A 399 7.55 4.02 7.44
CA PHE A 399 8.18 4.07 6.13
C PHE A 399 9.71 4.03 6.21
N GLY A 400 10.26 3.71 7.40
CA GLY A 400 11.70 3.63 7.64
C GLY A 400 12.39 4.96 7.95
N HIS A 401 11.64 6.06 8.16
CA HIS A 401 12.22 7.40 8.44
C HIS A 401 11.52 8.09 9.62
N ASP A 402 12.05 7.93 10.83
CA ASP A 402 11.38 8.30 12.08
C ASP A 402 11.20 9.81 12.34
N MET A 403 11.78 10.67 11.50
CA MET A 403 11.64 12.13 11.62
C MET A 403 10.70 12.73 10.56
N GLY A 404 9.98 11.89 9.82
CA GLY A 404 9.03 12.30 8.80
C GLY A 404 7.58 11.99 9.16
N VAL A 405 6.65 12.56 8.39
CA VAL A 405 5.20 12.29 8.47
C VAL A 405 4.63 12.21 7.07
N ARG A 406 3.86 11.15 6.78
CA ARG A 406 3.11 11.09 5.53
C ARG A 406 1.74 11.76 5.70
N ILE A 407 1.47 12.70 4.83
CA ILE A 407 0.19 13.40 4.67
C ILE A 407 -0.38 13.04 3.30
N SER A 408 -1.63 12.60 3.26
CA SER A 408 -2.36 12.31 2.02
C SER A 408 -3.25 13.48 1.65
N TYR A 409 -3.38 13.76 0.34
CA TYR A 409 -4.31 14.76 -0.18
C TYR A 409 -5.49 14.15 -0.97
N CYS A 410 -5.74 12.85 -0.82
CA CYS A 410 -6.94 12.18 -1.34
C CYS A 410 -8.15 12.37 -0.41
N THR A 411 -8.58 13.62 -0.24
CA THR A 411 -9.78 14.03 0.50
C THR A 411 -10.21 15.42 0.04
N THR A 412 -11.35 15.93 0.51
CA THR A 412 -11.87 17.23 0.07
C THR A 412 -10.99 18.40 0.49
N LEU A 413 -11.05 19.50 -0.28
CA LEU A 413 -10.29 20.72 0.03
C LEU A 413 -10.62 21.30 1.40
N ASP A 414 -11.86 21.18 1.88
CA ASP A 414 -12.25 21.64 3.22
C ASP A 414 -11.51 20.86 4.31
N VAL A 415 -11.46 19.52 4.20
CA VAL A 415 -10.72 18.67 5.14
C VAL A 415 -9.21 18.96 5.06
N LEU A 416 -8.68 19.22 3.86
CA LEU A 416 -7.28 19.58 3.67
C LEU A 416 -6.96 20.93 4.31
N ASN A 417 -7.82 21.94 4.10
CA ASN A 417 -7.61 23.27 4.64
C ASN A 417 -7.60 23.27 6.18
N GLU A 418 -8.58 22.63 6.80
CA GLU A 418 -8.66 22.52 8.25
C GLU A 418 -7.50 21.67 8.81
N GLY A 419 -7.24 20.51 8.21
CA GLY A 419 -6.19 19.60 8.65
C GLY A 419 -4.79 20.24 8.57
N ILE A 420 -4.47 20.92 7.46
CA ILE A 420 -3.18 21.59 7.32
C ILE A 420 -3.06 22.81 8.23
N GLY A 421 -4.14 23.56 8.47
CA GLY A 421 -4.14 24.67 9.42
C GLY A 421 -3.79 24.22 10.83
N ARG A 422 -4.36 23.12 11.29
CA ARG A 422 -4.06 22.50 12.59
C ARG A 422 -2.64 21.92 12.65
N PHE A 423 -2.14 21.36 11.56
CA PHE A 423 -0.75 20.92 11.46
C PHE A 423 0.21 22.12 11.53
N GLU A 424 -0.10 23.23 10.88
CA GLU A 424 0.66 24.48 10.96
C GLU A 424 0.70 25.02 12.40
N GLU A 425 -0.46 25.06 13.09
CA GLU A 425 -0.54 25.47 14.50
C GLU A 425 0.33 24.60 15.39
N PHE A 426 0.27 23.27 15.18
CA PHE A 426 1.14 22.33 15.89
C PHE A 426 2.63 22.63 15.66
N CYS A 427 3.06 22.84 14.42
CA CYS A 427 4.45 23.11 14.10
C CYS A 427 4.96 24.43 14.70
N ARG A 428 4.10 25.47 14.75
CA ARG A 428 4.43 26.76 15.35
C ARG A 428 4.54 26.72 16.89
N SER A 429 3.95 25.71 17.52
CA SER A 429 3.99 25.54 18.99
C SER A 429 5.16 24.66 19.47
N HIS A 430 5.94 24.12 18.54
CA HIS A 430 7.13 23.28 18.81
C HIS A 430 8.36 23.81 18.10
#